data_e090a251ee9f1d1c76b1fb1007a23541
#
_entry.id   e090a251ee9f1d1c76b1fb1007a23541
#
_cell.length_a   1.000
_cell.length_b   1.000
_cell.length_c   1.000
_cell.angle_alpha   90.00
_cell.angle_beta   90.00
_cell.angle_gamma   90.00
#
_symmetry.space_group_name_H-M   'P 1'
#
loop_
_entity.id
_entity.type
_entity.pdbx_description
1 polymer ?
#
loop_
_entity_poly.entity_id
_entity_poly.type
_entity_poly.pdbx_seq_one_letter_code
_entity_poly.pdbx_strand_id
1 'polypeptide(L)'
;MSGVKSDIEIARAAKMKLIKDVLATFGVPDETFAFSPMGRHIAKLNIEYIDKLKEKNSNLILVTAITPTPAGEGKTTTSVGLCDGLNKIGKQSIVCLREPSLGPSFGMKGGAAGGGYAQVVPMEQINLHFTGDFHAITSAHNLLAALIDNHIYWGNKLNIDVRRIEWKRVIDLNDRALRSININLGGVANGFPREDGFDITVASEIMAIFCLSNNLKDLEKKIGNMTIAYTREKKPVYAKDLNAQGPMTVLLREAIRPNVTQTLENNPAIIHGGPFGNIAHGCNSIIATKAGLKLSDYVVTEAGFGADLGAEKFFNIKCRKAGIQ
;
A
#
# COMPACT_ATOMS: atom_id res chain seq x y z
N MET A 1 4.92 35.79 -20.94
CA MET A 1 4.15 34.57 -21.09
C MET A 1 3.99 34.01 -19.67
N SER A 2 2.79 33.94 -19.12
CA SER A 2 2.55 33.23 -17.85
C SER A 2 2.76 31.74 -18.12
N GLY A 3 3.88 31.20 -17.65
CA GLY A 3 4.19 29.80 -17.79
C GLY A 3 3.10 28.93 -17.18
N VAL A 4 2.88 27.74 -17.73
CA VAL A 4 2.01 26.71 -17.13
C VAL A 4 2.57 26.40 -15.74
N LYS A 5 1.74 26.48 -14.71
CA LYS A 5 2.15 26.14 -13.33
C LYS A 5 2.52 24.67 -13.24
N SER A 6 3.57 24.38 -12.50
CA SER A 6 3.96 23.00 -12.17
C SER A 6 2.95 22.35 -11.20
N ASP A 7 2.93 21.02 -11.16
CA ASP A 7 2.04 20.25 -10.28
C ASP A 7 2.18 20.66 -8.81
N ILE A 8 3.41 20.92 -8.34
CA ILE A 8 3.67 21.35 -6.98
C ILE A 8 3.16 22.76 -6.69
N GLU A 9 3.27 23.68 -7.66
CA GLU A 9 2.71 25.05 -7.51
C GLU A 9 1.18 25.01 -7.43
N ILE A 10 0.54 24.15 -8.22
CA ILE A 10 -0.91 23.93 -8.19
C ILE A 10 -1.32 23.33 -6.83
N ALA A 11 -0.63 22.28 -6.39
CA ALA A 11 -0.91 21.63 -5.11
C ALA A 11 -0.74 22.56 -3.90
N ARG A 12 0.32 23.37 -3.87
CA ARG A 12 0.57 24.34 -2.80
C ARG A 12 -0.44 25.50 -2.78
N ALA A 13 -1.03 25.83 -3.91
CA ALA A 13 -2.07 26.83 -4.01
C ALA A 13 -3.46 26.30 -3.60
N ALA A 14 -3.60 25.00 -3.33
CA ALA A 14 -4.86 24.37 -3.00
C ALA A 14 -5.48 24.92 -1.70
N LYS A 15 -6.78 25.18 -1.72
CA LYS A 15 -7.56 25.56 -0.54
C LYS A 15 -8.15 24.29 0.09
N MET A 16 -7.32 23.58 0.86
CA MET A 16 -7.73 22.34 1.51
C MET A 16 -8.71 22.61 2.65
N LYS A 17 -9.77 21.80 2.74
CA LYS A 17 -10.68 21.73 3.87
C LYS A 17 -10.07 20.89 5.00
N LEU A 18 -10.61 21.04 6.22
CA LEU A 18 -10.30 20.10 7.29
C LEU A 18 -10.79 18.71 6.90
N ILE A 19 -10.03 17.68 7.23
CA ILE A 19 -10.38 16.30 6.83
C ILE A 19 -11.75 15.86 7.37
N LYS A 20 -12.12 16.32 8.56
CA LYS A 20 -13.44 16.04 9.13
C LYS A 20 -14.58 16.63 8.30
N ASP A 21 -14.39 17.83 7.73
CA ASP A 21 -15.39 18.48 6.90
C ASP A 21 -15.54 17.77 5.55
N VAL A 22 -14.43 17.26 5.00
CA VAL A 22 -14.44 16.40 3.80
C VAL A 22 -15.19 15.11 4.06
N LEU A 23 -14.90 14.41 5.17
CA LEU A 23 -15.54 13.16 5.55
C LEU A 23 -17.03 13.35 5.86
N ALA A 24 -17.43 14.45 6.46
CA ALA A 24 -18.82 14.79 6.75
C ALA A 24 -19.69 14.86 5.49
N THR A 25 -19.13 15.25 4.32
CA THR A 25 -19.86 15.28 3.04
C THR A 25 -20.29 13.89 2.56
N PHE A 26 -19.70 12.83 3.12
CA PHE A 26 -20.02 11.42 2.85
C PHE A 26 -20.67 10.71 4.05
N GLY A 27 -21.16 11.50 5.01
CA GLY A 27 -21.88 10.98 6.17
C GLY A 27 -21.01 10.28 7.21
N VAL A 28 -19.70 10.49 7.19
CA VAL A 28 -18.79 9.97 8.21
C VAL A 28 -18.83 10.94 9.40
N PRO A 29 -19.23 10.48 10.60
CA PRO A 29 -19.35 11.36 11.78
C PRO A 29 -17.97 11.79 12.29
N ASP A 30 -17.90 13.01 12.86
CA ASP A 30 -16.69 13.53 13.54
C ASP A 30 -16.55 12.88 14.93
N GLU A 31 -16.26 11.59 14.93
CA GLU A 31 -16.11 10.76 16.14
C GLU A 31 -14.83 9.92 16.04
N THR A 32 -14.15 9.77 17.16
CA THR A 32 -12.95 8.92 17.27
C THR A 32 -13.20 7.46 16.90
N PHE A 33 -14.45 7.02 16.99
CA PHE A 33 -14.89 5.72 16.52
C PHE A 33 -14.83 5.58 14.98
N ALA A 34 -15.10 6.65 14.22
CA ALA A 34 -15.15 6.59 12.77
C ALA A 34 -13.75 6.74 12.12
N PHE A 35 -12.96 7.68 12.62
CA PHE A 35 -11.61 7.95 12.11
C PHE A 35 -10.69 8.57 13.15
N SER A 36 -9.40 8.54 12.88
CA SER A 36 -8.37 9.23 13.67
C SER A 36 -7.66 10.26 12.79
N PRO A 37 -7.66 11.55 13.14
CA PRO A 37 -6.94 12.57 12.39
C PRO A 37 -5.42 12.33 12.44
N MET A 38 -4.77 12.48 11.29
CA MET A 38 -3.31 12.50 11.12
C MET A 38 -2.90 13.90 10.66
N GLY A 39 -3.09 14.89 11.53
CA GLY A 39 -3.01 16.30 11.20
C GLY A 39 -4.35 16.88 10.71
N ARG A 40 -4.30 17.99 9.93
CA ARG A 40 -5.49 18.75 9.55
C ARG A 40 -6.22 18.17 8.32
N HIS A 41 -5.49 17.54 7.42
CA HIS A 41 -5.95 17.23 6.05
C HIS A 41 -5.90 15.74 5.71
N ILE A 42 -5.48 14.90 6.65
CA ILE A 42 -5.34 13.45 6.50
C ILE A 42 -5.99 12.77 7.70
N ALA A 43 -6.61 11.63 7.50
CA ALA A 43 -7.14 10.78 8.57
C ALA A 43 -6.95 9.30 8.23
N LYS A 44 -6.99 8.45 9.26
CA LYS A 44 -7.12 6.99 9.12
C LYS A 44 -8.53 6.56 9.50
N LEU A 45 -9.22 5.86 8.61
CA LEU A 45 -10.52 5.27 8.89
C LEU A 45 -10.38 4.08 9.85
N ASN A 46 -11.30 3.94 10.78
CA ASN A 46 -11.33 2.79 11.67
C ASN A 46 -11.99 1.59 10.97
N ILE A 47 -11.36 0.42 11.06
CA ILE A 47 -11.86 -0.80 10.43
C ILE A 47 -13.21 -1.20 11.03
N GLU A 48 -13.34 -1.10 12.36
CA GLU A 48 -14.59 -1.41 13.07
C GLU A 48 -15.75 -0.50 12.64
N TYR A 49 -15.47 0.74 12.25
CA TYR A 49 -16.45 1.64 11.67
C TYR A 49 -16.83 1.19 10.26
N ILE A 50 -15.84 0.90 9.41
CA ILE A 50 -16.07 0.41 8.05
C ILE A 50 -16.92 -0.88 8.06
N ASP A 51 -16.62 -1.79 8.98
CA ASP A 51 -17.35 -3.07 9.10
C ASP A 51 -18.82 -2.89 9.49
N LYS A 52 -19.13 -1.86 10.30
CA LYS A 52 -20.51 -1.53 10.68
C LYS A 52 -21.31 -0.79 9.61
N LEU A 53 -20.66 -0.21 8.61
CA LEU A 53 -21.37 0.43 7.50
C LEU A 53 -22.18 -0.60 6.72
N LYS A 54 -23.39 -0.21 6.34
CA LYS A 54 -24.25 -1.04 5.48
C LYS A 54 -23.65 -1.15 4.08
N GLU A 55 -23.84 -2.30 3.47
CA GLU A 55 -23.53 -2.46 2.05
C GLU A 55 -24.42 -1.54 1.20
N LYS A 56 -23.83 -0.91 0.19
CA LYS A 56 -24.53 -0.08 -0.81
C LYS A 56 -24.43 -0.77 -2.17
N ASN A 57 -25.42 -0.53 -3.01
CA ASN A 57 -25.36 -0.92 -4.43
C ASN A 57 -24.53 0.13 -5.19
N SER A 58 -23.22 0.09 -4.99
CA SER A 58 -22.26 1.06 -5.51
C SER A 58 -21.59 0.54 -6.77
N ASN A 59 -21.22 1.45 -7.65
CA ASN A 59 -20.53 1.13 -8.91
C ASN A 59 -19.03 1.26 -8.75
N LEU A 60 -18.28 0.22 -9.10
CA LEU A 60 -16.82 0.23 -9.12
C LEU A 60 -16.31 0.48 -10.55
N ILE A 61 -15.59 1.58 -10.74
CA ILE A 61 -15.03 1.98 -12.03
C ILE A 61 -13.52 1.75 -12.00
N LEU A 62 -13.03 0.86 -12.85
CA LEU A 62 -11.60 0.63 -13.03
C LEU A 62 -11.05 1.49 -14.17
N VAL A 63 -10.08 2.33 -13.89
CA VAL A 63 -9.28 3.03 -14.89
C VAL A 63 -8.04 2.20 -15.21
N THR A 64 -7.87 1.86 -16.48
CA THR A 64 -6.72 1.09 -16.97
C THR A 64 -6.19 1.71 -18.26
N ALA A 65 -5.06 1.22 -18.76
CA ALA A 65 -4.47 1.64 -20.02
C ALA A 65 -4.42 0.46 -21.01
N ILE A 66 -4.35 0.75 -22.30
CA ILE A 66 -4.19 -0.29 -23.33
C ILE A 66 -2.82 -0.96 -23.17
N THR A 67 -1.76 -0.16 -22.98
CA THR A 67 -0.38 -0.63 -22.82
C THR A 67 0.39 0.31 -21.90
N PRO A 68 1.40 -0.18 -21.13
CA PRO A 68 2.24 0.68 -20.32
C PRO A 68 3.22 1.48 -21.20
N THR A 69 3.58 2.68 -20.75
CA THR A 69 4.62 3.52 -21.35
C THR A 69 5.66 3.93 -20.31
N PRO A 70 6.91 4.24 -20.71
CA PRO A 70 7.94 4.69 -19.75
C PRO A 70 7.56 5.98 -19.01
N ALA A 71 6.85 6.89 -19.67
CA ALA A 71 6.42 8.17 -19.09
C ALA A 71 5.16 8.06 -18.19
N GLY A 72 4.50 6.90 -18.20
CA GLY A 72 3.18 6.72 -17.59
C GLY A 72 2.05 7.07 -18.56
N GLU A 73 0.82 6.63 -18.25
CA GLU A 73 -0.36 6.71 -19.13
C GLU A 73 -1.41 7.70 -18.59
N GLY A 74 -1.14 8.36 -17.46
CA GLY A 74 -2.08 9.30 -16.85
C GLY A 74 -3.28 8.66 -16.14
N LYS A 75 -3.20 7.37 -15.78
CA LYS A 75 -4.29 6.67 -15.07
C LYS A 75 -4.73 7.40 -13.81
N THR A 76 -3.79 7.81 -12.96
CA THR A 76 -4.10 8.50 -11.70
C THR A 76 -4.76 9.85 -11.97
N THR A 77 -4.24 10.64 -12.91
CA THR A 77 -4.83 11.91 -13.32
C THR A 77 -6.26 11.71 -13.84
N THR A 78 -6.48 10.69 -14.67
CA THR A 78 -7.81 10.33 -15.19
C THR A 78 -8.74 9.88 -14.07
N SER A 79 -8.25 9.06 -13.13
CA SER A 79 -9.06 8.57 -12.00
C SER A 79 -9.52 9.70 -11.08
N VAL A 80 -8.61 10.62 -10.74
CA VAL A 80 -8.94 11.80 -9.92
C VAL A 80 -9.89 12.72 -10.66
N GLY A 81 -9.60 13.05 -11.93
CA GLY A 81 -10.46 13.91 -12.75
C GLY A 81 -11.86 13.33 -12.95
N LEU A 82 -11.98 12.00 -13.17
CA LEU A 82 -13.27 11.34 -13.28
C LEU A 82 -14.06 11.41 -11.96
N CYS A 83 -13.38 11.18 -10.82
CA CYS A 83 -14.00 11.28 -9.50
C CYS A 83 -14.52 12.70 -9.24
N ASP A 84 -13.71 13.74 -9.52
CA ASP A 84 -14.12 15.12 -9.38
C ASP A 84 -15.26 15.49 -10.34
N GLY A 85 -15.21 15.01 -11.58
CA GLY A 85 -16.27 15.19 -12.56
C GLY A 85 -17.61 14.58 -12.13
N LEU A 86 -17.58 13.35 -11.57
CA LEU A 86 -18.77 12.70 -11.03
C LEU A 86 -19.38 13.52 -9.88
N ASN A 87 -18.55 13.94 -8.92
CA ASN A 87 -19.02 14.79 -7.82
C ASN A 87 -19.57 16.12 -8.33
N LYS A 88 -18.97 16.71 -9.36
CA LYS A 88 -19.43 17.98 -9.97
C LYS A 88 -20.84 17.89 -10.56
N ILE A 89 -21.21 16.73 -11.08
CA ILE A 89 -22.57 16.48 -11.62
C ILE A 89 -23.53 15.88 -10.58
N GLY A 90 -23.19 15.94 -9.29
CA GLY A 90 -24.04 15.51 -8.18
C GLY A 90 -24.05 14.01 -7.92
N LYS A 91 -23.05 13.25 -8.42
CA LYS A 91 -22.88 11.82 -8.14
C LYS A 91 -21.85 11.65 -7.02
N GLN A 92 -22.22 11.07 -5.88
CA GLN A 92 -21.27 10.81 -4.81
C GLN A 92 -20.20 9.81 -5.28
N SER A 93 -18.96 10.27 -5.39
CA SER A 93 -17.82 9.47 -5.85
C SER A 93 -16.61 9.62 -4.96
N ILE A 94 -15.92 8.51 -4.70
CA ILE A 94 -14.64 8.45 -3.98
C ILE A 94 -13.60 7.84 -4.92
N VAL A 95 -12.39 8.41 -4.96
CA VAL A 95 -11.26 7.80 -5.64
C VAL A 95 -10.45 6.95 -4.67
N CYS A 96 -10.10 5.72 -5.07
CA CYS A 96 -9.26 4.81 -4.30
C CYS A 96 -7.95 4.53 -5.03
N LEU A 97 -6.83 4.98 -4.46
CA LEU A 97 -5.51 4.98 -5.09
C LEU A 97 -4.50 4.16 -4.29
N ARG A 98 -3.39 3.82 -4.95
CA ARG A 98 -2.20 3.30 -4.27
C ARG A 98 -1.44 4.44 -3.61
N GLU A 99 -0.81 4.13 -2.48
CA GLU A 99 0.20 4.98 -1.87
C GLU A 99 1.49 4.94 -2.70
N PRO A 100 2.12 6.08 -2.99
CA PRO A 100 3.36 6.11 -3.77
C PRO A 100 4.56 5.66 -2.94
N SER A 101 5.46 4.88 -3.58
CA SER A 101 6.76 4.50 -3.04
C SER A 101 7.79 5.61 -3.25
N LEU A 102 8.73 5.74 -2.31
CA LEU A 102 9.83 6.71 -2.41
C LEU A 102 10.73 6.44 -3.63
N GLY A 103 11.00 5.17 -3.96
CA GLY A 103 11.82 4.82 -5.10
C GLY A 103 11.32 5.45 -6.41
N PRO A 104 10.10 5.15 -6.88
CA PRO A 104 9.50 5.83 -8.03
C PRO A 104 9.33 7.33 -7.87
N SER A 105 9.04 7.85 -6.67
CA SER A 105 8.87 9.29 -6.44
C SER A 105 10.13 10.08 -6.69
N PHE A 106 11.29 9.53 -6.36
CA PHE A 106 12.61 10.09 -6.69
C PHE A 106 13.20 9.55 -7.99
N GLY A 107 12.47 8.73 -8.73
CA GLY A 107 12.86 8.17 -10.02
C GLY A 107 12.27 8.90 -11.21
N MET A 108 12.32 8.25 -12.38
CA MET A 108 11.85 8.83 -13.66
C MET A 108 10.35 9.14 -13.69
N LYS A 109 9.52 8.44 -12.91
CA LYS A 109 8.07 8.64 -12.90
C LYS A 109 7.60 9.78 -12.00
N GLY A 110 8.43 10.21 -11.05
CA GLY A 110 8.03 11.18 -10.03
C GLY A 110 6.95 10.63 -9.09
N GLY A 111 6.25 11.53 -8.39
CA GLY A 111 5.17 11.18 -7.45
C GLY A 111 3.91 10.64 -8.14
N ALA A 112 3.02 10.04 -7.34
CA ALA A 112 1.79 9.39 -7.83
C ALA A 112 0.51 10.05 -7.28
N ALA A 113 0.51 11.36 -7.09
CA ALA A 113 -0.63 12.14 -6.59
C ALA A 113 -1.58 12.67 -7.70
N GLY A 114 -1.41 12.23 -8.94
CA GLY A 114 -2.06 12.81 -10.12
C GLY A 114 -1.22 13.92 -10.75
N GLY A 115 -1.81 14.74 -11.60
CA GLY A 115 -1.11 15.83 -12.28
C GLY A 115 -2.05 16.98 -12.70
N GLY A 116 -1.48 18.16 -12.93
CA GLY A 116 -2.23 19.37 -13.27
C GLY A 116 -3.28 19.70 -12.23
N TYR A 117 -4.50 19.88 -12.65
CA TYR A 117 -5.64 20.18 -11.77
C TYR A 117 -6.39 18.91 -11.27
N ALA A 118 -5.94 17.71 -11.64
CA ALA A 118 -6.47 16.45 -11.15
C ALA A 118 -5.46 15.78 -10.21
N GLN A 119 -5.36 16.30 -8.99
CA GLN A 119 -4.42 15.83 -7.97
C GLN A 119 -5.13 15.54 -6.64
N VAL A 120 -4.52 14.63 -5.86
CA VAL A 120 -4.81 14.45 -4.43
C VAL A 120 -3.83 15.29 -3.60
N VAL A 121 -4.31 15.90 -2.53
CA VAL A 121 -3.54 16.80 -1.68
C VAL A 121 -3.71 16.44 -0.20
N PRO A 122 -2.68 16.65 0.63
CA PRO A 122 -1.42 17.38 0.42
C PRO A 122 -0.38 16.54 -0.34
N MET A 123 -0.01 16.94 -1.54
CA MET A 123 0.82 16.18 -2.48
C MET A 123 2.18 15.77 -1.90
N GLU A 124 2.88 16.71 -1.26
CA GLU A 124 4.24 16.46 -0.73
C GLU A 124 4.21 15.42 0.39
N GLN A 125 3.23 15.48 1.30
CA GLN A 125 3.09 14.48 2.37
C GLN A 125 2.76 13.10 1.79
N ILE A 126 1.86 13.03 0.80
CA ILE A 126 1.47 11.78 0.15
C ILE A 126 2.67 11.13 -0.54
N ASN A 127 3.47 11.90 -1.27
CA ASN A 127 4.62 11.38 -2.03
C ASN A 127 5.85 11.04 -1.17
N LEU A 128 5.88 11.43 0.10
CA LEU A 128 6.98 11.15 1.00
C LEU A 128 6.59 10.06 2.02
N HIS A 129 6.47 10.42 3.29
CA HIS A 129 6.20 9.43 4.35
C HIS A 129 4.72 9.22 4.66
N PHE A 130 3.88 10.09 4.16
CA PHE A 130 2.43 10.11 4.32
C PHE A 130 1.98 9.88 5.77
N THR A 131 1.55 8.67 6.11
CA THR A 131 1.15 8.27 7.47
C THR A 131 2.07 7.20 8.07
N GLY A 132 3.14 6.84 7.38
CA GLY A 132 4.14 5.89 7.85
C GLY A 132 3.81 4.43 7.54
N ASP A 133 2.84 4.13 6.68
CA ASP A 133 2.43 2.75 6.37
C ASP A 133 3.57 1.95 5.73
N PHE A 134 4.33 2.56 4.81
CA PHE A 134 5.46 1.88 4.18
C PHE A 134 6.61 1.67 5.14
N HIS A 135 6.84 2.60 6.07
CA HIS A 135 7.80 2.38 7.16
C HIS A 135 7.39 1.20 8.04
N ALA A 136 6.10 1.09 8.39
CA ALA A 136 5.57 -0.04 9.16
C ALA A 136 5.76 -1.37 8.43
N ILE A 137 5.46 -1.41 7.12
CA ILE A 137 5.65 -2.59 6.27
C ILE A 137 7.15 -2.97 6.18
N THR A 138 8.03 -1.99 5.95
CA THR A 138 9.49 -2.19 5.95
C THR A 138 9.96 -2.76 7.28
N SER A 139 9.49 -2.19 8.40
CA SER A 139 9.87 -2.64 9.74
C SER A 139 9.40 -4.07 10.03
N ALA A 140 8.15 -4.41 9.69
CA ALA A 140 7.62 -5.76 9.87
C ALA A 140 8.38 -6.78 9.01
N HIS A 141 8.70 -6.43 7.77
CA HIS A 141 9.46 -7.28 6.86
C HIS A 141 10.88 -7.55 7.39
N ASN A 142 11.58 -6.50 7.79
CA ASN A 142 12.97 -6.60 8.28
C ASN A 142 13.05 -7.24 9.67
N LEU A 143 12.00 -7.11 10.49
CA LEU A 143 11.90 -7.86 11.75
C LEU A 143 11.96 -9.37 11.49
N LEU A 144 11.23 -9.88 10.49
CA LEU A 144 11.27 -11.30 10.14
C LEU A 144 12.68 -11.72 9.67
N ALA A 145 13.35 -10.92 8.85
CA ALA A 145 14.73 -11.19 8.45
C ALA A 145 15.67 -11.29 9.65
N ALA A 146 15.54 -10.37 10.62
CA ALA A 146 16.32 -10.40 11.85
C ALA A 146 16.00 -11.63 12.72
N LEU A 147 14.73 -12.04 12.81
CA LEU A 147 14.32 -13.24 13.55
C LEU A 147 14.88 -14.53 12.94
N ILE A 148 14.97 -14.61 11.62
CA ILE A 148 15.58 -15.76 10.92
C ILE A 148 17.06 -15.86 11.29
N ASP A 149 17.82 -14.76 11.13
CA ASP A 149 19.26 -14.74 11.46
C ASP A 149 19.51 -15.02 12.96
N ASN A 150 18.68 -14.46 13.83
CA ASN A 150 18.74 -14.72 15.27
C ASN A 150 18.45 -16.18 15.62
N HIS A 151 17.44 -16.81 14.98
CA HIS A 151 17.13 -18.22 15.16
C HIS A 151 18.32 -19.13 14.79
N ILE A 152 18.96 -18.82 13.67
CA ILE A 152 20.14 -19.57 13.21
C ILE A 152 21.30 -19.39 14.19
N TYR A 153 21.54 -18.18 14.66
CA TYR A 153 22.61 -17.88 15.63
C TYR A 153 22.43 -18.65 16.94
N TRP A 154 21.20 -18.75 17.47
CA TRP A 154 20.90 -19.39 18.76
C TRP A 154 20.58 -20.89 18.63
N GLY A 155 21.19 -21.58 17.67
CA GLY A 155 21.20 -23.04 17.61
C GLY A 155 20.28 -23.64 16.57
N ASN A 156 19.61 -22.85 15.74
CA ASN A 156 18.88 -23.31 14.54
C ASN A 156 18.01 -24.57 14.75
N LYS A 157 17.15 -24.53 15.76
CA LYS A 157 16.29 -25.69 16.13
C LYS A 157 15.39 -26.18 15.01
N LEU A 158 15.04 -25.31 14.05
CA LEU A 158 14.25 -25.64 12.86
C LEU A 158 15.09 -26.28 11.74
N ASN A 159 16.40 -26.43 11.92
CA ASN A 159 17.33 -27.01 10.93
C ASN A 159 17.28 -26.26 9.58
N ILE A 160 17.17 -24.94 9.60
CA ILE A 160 17.18 -24.11 8.39
C ILE A 160 18.52 -24.28 7.66
N ASP A 161 18.45 -24.56 6.36
CA ASP A 161 19.64 -24.49 5.51
C ASP A 161 19.92 -23.02 5.17
N VAL A 162 21.01 -22.46 5.67
CA VAL A 162 21.41 -21.07 5.48
C VAL A 162 21.54 -20.64 4.02
N ARG A 163 21.69 -21.62 3.10
CA ARG A 163 21.74 -21.40 1.65
C ARG A 163 20.36 -21.37 1.01
N ARG A 164 19.30 -21.63 1.78
CA ARG A 164 17.90 -21.77 1.32
C ARG A 164 16.97 -20.85 2.08
N ILE A 165 17.47 -19.68 2.46
CA ILE A 165 16.66 -18.59 3.02
C ILE A 165 16.12 -17.80 1.83
N GLU A 166 14.79 -17.81 1.67
CA GLU A 166 14.09 -17.11 0.58
C GLU A 166 13.75 -15.66 0.97
N TRP A 167 13.90 -15.34 2.24
CA TRP A 167 13.51 -14.05 2.81
C TRP A 167 14.69 -13.09 2.82
N LYS A 168 14.63 -12.07 1.96
CA LYS A 168 15.57 -10.94 1.93
C LYS A 168 15.09 -9.81 2.84
N ARG A 169 15.86 -8.74 2.90
CA ARG A 169 15.47 -7.47 3.51
C ARG A 169 14.78 -6.56 2.51
N VAL A 170 14.20 -5.44 2.98
CA VAL A 170 13.60 -4.44 2.11
C VAL A 170 13.97 -3.02 2.55
N ILE A 171 13.97 -2.12 1.57
CA ILE A 171 14.07 -0.67 1.74
C ILE A 171 13.18 0.00 0.71
N ASP A 172 12.50 1.10 1.05
CA ASP A 172 11.60 1.76 0.09
C ASP A 172 12.35 2.74 -0.83
N LEU A 173 13.44 2.28 -1.41
CA LEU A 173 14.28 3.01 -2.36
C LEU A 173 14.74 2.09 -3.48
N ASN A 174 15.04 2.66 -4.64
CA ASN A 174 15.75 1.99 -5.72
C ASN A 174 17.26 2.02 -5.45
N ASP A 175 17.77 1.04 -4.71
CA ASP A 175 19.20 0.93 -4.40
C ASP A 175 19.81 -0.31 -5.08
N ARG A 176 20.51 -0.08 -6.17
CA ARG A 176 21.15 -1.15 -6.93
C ARG A 176 22.30 -1.81 -6.17
N ALA A 177 23.02 -1.05 -5.35
CA ALA A 177 24.17 -1.55 -4.60
C ALA A 177 23.79 -2.55 -3.51
N LEU A 178 22.56 -2.47 -2.99
CA LEU A 178 22.05 -3.35 -1.93
C LEU A 178 21.33 -4.59 -2.45
N ARG A 179 21.22 -4.82 -3.76
CA ARG A 179 20.48 -5.97 -4.33
C ARG A 179 21.12 -7.30 -4.02
N SER A 180 22.44 -7.34 -3.85
CA SER A 180 23.21 -8.53 -3.47
C SER A 180 24.36 -8.10 -2.58
N ILE A 181 24.35 -8.56 -1.34
CA ILE A 181 25.34 -8.21 -0.31
C ILE A 181 25.70 -9.45 0.49
N ASN A 182 26.85 -9.40 1.16
CA ASN A 182 27.21 -10.36 2.19
C ASN A 182 26.94 -9.79 3.56
N ILE A 183 26.23 -10.53 4.39
CA ILE A 183 25.89 -10.15 5.76
C ILE A 183 26.59 -11.05 6.79
N ASN A 184 26.52 -10.67 8.06
CA ASN A 184 27.10 -11.40 9.22
C ASN A 184 28.62 -11.55 9.13
N LEU A 185 29.31 -10.60 8.50
CA LEU A 185 30.77 -10.54 8.50
C LEU A 185 31.30 -10.08 9.88
N GLY A 186 32.55 -10.37 10.20
CA GLY A 186 33.21 -9.94 11.46
C GLY A 186 33.37 -11.05 12.49
N GLY A 187 33.23 -12.31 12.10
CA GLY A 187 33.52 -13.48 12.92
C GLY A 187 32.28 -14.07 13.61
N VAL A 188 32.52 -15.10 14.43
CA VAL A 188 31.45 -15.95 14.99
C VAL A 188 30.44 -15.20 15.86
N ALA A 189 30.81 -14.09 16.46
CA ALA A 189 29.92 -13.28 17.26
C ALA A 189 28.81 -12.58 16.43
N ASN A 190 28.99 -12.47 15.12
CA ASN A 190 28.04 -11.79 14.21
C ASN A 190 27.13 -12.76 13.45
N GLY A 191 27.22 -14.07 13.70
CA GLY A 191 26.37 -15.07 13.07
C GLY A 191 27.03 -15.80 11.89
N PHE A 192 26.22 -16.32 10.98
CA PHE A 192 26.66 -17.07 9.80
C PHE A 192 26.78 -16.16 8.59
N PRO A 193 27.95 -16.00 7.98
CA PRO A 193 28.08 -15.25 6.72
C PRO A 193 27.24 -15.89 5.64
N ARG A 194 26.43 -15.06 4.96
CA ARG A 194 25.59 -15.48 3.84
C ARG A 194 25.31 -14.33 2.89
N GLU A 195 24.83 -14.68 1.70
CA GLU A 195 24.25 -13.68 0.80
C GLU A 195 22.88 -13.24 1.30
N ASP A 196 22.59 -11.98 1.10
CA ASP A 196 21.29 -11.34 1.32
C ASP A 196 21.15 -10.19 0.32
N GLY A 197 20.09 -9.42 0.43
CA GLY A 197 19.88 -8.21 -0.35
C GLY A 197 18.69 -7.42 0.15
N PHE A 198 18.51 -6.25 -0.44
CA PHE A 198 17.36 -5.41 -0.18
C PHE A 198 16.52 -5.29 -1.45
N ASP A 199 15.30 -5.79 -1.39
CA ASP A 199 14.27 -5.51 -2.39
C ASP A 199 13.54 -4.21 -2.03
N ILE A 200 12.77 -3.63 -2.95
CA ILE A 200 11.97 -2.45 -2.63
C ILE A 200 10.71 -2.87 -1.85
N THR A 201 10.34 -2.10 -0.83
CA THR A 201 9.22 -2.40 0.08
C THR A 201 7.91 -2.73 -0.65
N VAL A 202 7.60 -2.02 -1.73
CA VAL A 202 6.37 -2.21 -2.52
C VAL A 202 6.36 -3.48 -3.38
N ALA A 203 7.50 -4.17 -3.50
CA ALA A 203 7.61 -5.49 -4.13
C ALA A 203 7.61 -6.63 -3.09
N SER A 204 7.47 -6.33 -1.81
CA SER A 204 7.50 -7.33 -0.74
C SER A 204 6.22 -8.17 -0.68
N GLU A 205 6.36 -9.41 -0.19
CA GLU A 205 5.22 -10.28 0.10
C GLU A 205 4.32 -9.69 1.19
N ILE A 206 4.89 -8.96 2.16
CA ILE A 206 4.12 -8.25 3.19
C ILE A 206 3.19 -7.22 2.56
N MET A 207 3.67 -6.41 1.62
CA MET A 207 2.83 -5.43 0.91
C MET A 207 1.68 -6.11 0.17
N ALA A 208 1.93 -7.23 -0.52
CA ALA A 208 0.91 -7.98 -1.24
C ALA A 208 -0.15 -8.56 -0.29
N ILE A 209 0.27 -9.23 0.78
CA ILE A 209 -0.61 -9.80 1.81
C ILE A 209 -1.43 -8.71 2.49
N PHE A 210 -0.80 -7.60 2.86
CA PHE A 210 -1.42 -6.44 3.48
C PHE A 210 -2.58 -5.91 2.61
N CYS A 211 -2.35 -5.70 1.33
CA CYS A 211 -3.36 -5.20 0.40
C CYS A 211 -4.49 -6.18 0.11
N LEU A 212 -4.25 -7.49 0.27
CA LEU A 212 -5.23 -8.56 0.05
C LEU A 212 -5.89 -9.06 1.35
N SER A 213 -5.64 -8.43 2.48
CA SER A 213 -6.24 -8.79 3.76
C SER A 213 -7.52 -8.01 4.03
N ASN A 214 -8.48 -8.67 4.68
CA ASN A 214 -9.77 -8.07 5.02
C ASN A 214 -9.75 -7.38 6.40
N ASN A 215 -8.93 -7.86 7.31
CA ASN A 215 -8.77 -7.33 8.67
C ASN A 215 -7.45 -7.81 9.29
N LEU A 216 -7.19 -7.39 10.53
CA LEU A 216 -5.94 -7.69 11.22
C LEU A 216 -5.73 -9.20 11.48
N LYS A 217 -6.81 -9.94 11.80
CA LYS A 217 -6.74 -11.41 12.02
C LYS A 217 -6.41 -12.16 10.73
N ASP A 218 -7.01 -11.74 9.60
CA ASP A 218 -6.72 -12.31 8.29
C ASP A 218 -5.28 -12.01 7.87
N LEU A 219 -4.78 -10.79 8.17
CA LEU A 219 -3.39 -10.40 7.95
C LEU A 219 -2.43 -11.28 8.74
N GLU A 220 -2.64 -11.45 10.05
CA GLU A 220 -1.82 -12.28 10.93
C GLU A 220 -1.74 -13.73 10.43
N LYS A 221 -2.88 -14.33 10.08
CA LYS A 221 -2.94 -15.68 9.53
C LYS A 221 -2.14 -15.84 8.26
N LYS A 222 -2.24 -14.88 7.34
CA LYS A 222 -1.50 -14.90 6.07
C LYS A 222 0.00 -14.73 6.29
N ILE A 223 0.40 -13.78 7.14
CA ILE A 223 1.80 -13.59 7.53
C ILE A 223 2.38 -14.88 8.09
N GLY A 224 1.66 -15.55 9.00
CA GLY A 224 2.13 -16.80 9.60
C GLY A 224 2.38 -17.92 8.58
N ASN A 225 1.70 -17.90 7.44
CA ASN A 225 1.81 -18.94 6.40
C ASN A 225 2.84 -18.62 5.29
N MET A 226 3.57 -17.51 5.39
CA MET A 226 4.64 -17.21 4.45
C MET A 226 5.77 -18.22 4.58
N THR A 227 6.24 -18.77 3.47
CA THR A 227 7.45 -19.57 3.39
C THR A 227 8.67 -18.65 3.47
N ILE A 228 9.55 -18.87 4.42
CA ILE A 228 10.71 -17.99 4.68
C ILE A 228 12.04 -18.65 4.37
N ALA A 229 12.09 -19.97 4.44
CA ALA A 229 13.29 -20.77 4.20
C ALA A 229 12.92 -22.23 3.98
N TYR A 230 13.93 -23.06 3.71
CA TYR A 230 13.81 -24.51 3.71
C TYR A 230 14.82 -25.16 4.65
N THR A 231 14.45 -26.29 5.21
CA THR A 231 15.38 -27.14 5.99
C THR A 231 16.40 -27.80 5.07
N ARG A 232 17.42 -28.48 5.67
CA ARG A 232 18.38 -29.28 4.90
C ARG A 232 17.70 -30.41 4.14
N GLU A 233 16.58 -30.93 4.65
CA GLU A 233 15.73 -31.95 4.01
C GLU A 233 14.74 -31.37 2.99
N LYS A 234 14.87 -30.05 2.66
CA LYS A 234 14.00 -29.31 1.72
C LYS A 234 12.54 -29.18 2.16
N LYS A 235 12.25 -29.28 3.45
CA LYS A 235 10.93 -28.98 3.99
C LYS A 235 10.78 -27.47 4.16
N PRO A 236 9.61 -26.87 3.80
CA PRO A 236 9.38 -25.45 3.98
C PRO A 236 9.34 -25.09 5.47
N VAL A 237 9.89 -23.93 5.80
CA VAL A 237 9.80 -23.27 7.10
C VAL A 237 8.95 -22.02 6.92
N TYR A 238 7.98 -21.82 7.81
CA TYR A 238 7.03 -20.74 7.75
C TYR A 238 7.31 -19.68 8.83
N ALA A 239 6.82 -18.46 8.62
CA ALA A 239 6.97 -17.38 9.60
C ALA A 239 6.36 -17.72 10.98
N LYS A 240 5.29 -18.51 11.01
CA LYS A 240 4.68 -19.04 12.25
C LYS A 240 5.57 -19.99 13.04
N ASP A 241 6.49 -20.69 12.38
CA ASP A 241 7.42 -21.60 13.05
C ASP A 241 8.45 -20.84 13.90
N LEU A 242 8.62 -19.53 13.61
CA LEU A 242 9.40 -18.58 14.42
C LEU A 242 8.51 -17.73 15.36
N ASN A 243 7.20 -17.97 15.42
CA ASN A 243 6.23 -17.12 16.12
C ASN A 243 6.29 -15.64 15.70
N ALA A 244 6.67 -15.37 14.45
CA ALA A 244 6.92 -14.01 13.95
C ALA A 244 5.63 -13.26 13.62
N GLN A 245 4.52 -13.94 13.32
CA GLN A 245 3.29 -13.33 12.83
C GLN A 245 2.69 -12.31 13.82
N GLY A 246 2.70 -12.59 15.12
CA GLY A 246 2.18 -11.69 16.15
C GLY A 246 2.93 -10.35 16.20
N PRO A 247 4.26 -10.35 16.46
CA PRO A 247 5.07 -9.12 16.45
C PRO A 247 4.97 -8.32 15.14
N MET A 248 4.99 -9.00 13.98
CA MET A 248 4.81 -8.34 12.68
C MET A 248 3.45 -7.67 12.55
N THR A 249 2.39 -8.35 13.00
CA THR A 249 1.02 -7.81 12.96
C THR A 249 0.86 -6.59 13.86
N VAL A 250 1.51 -6.58 15.02
CA VAL A 250 1.53 -5.42 15.93
C VAL A 250 2.14 -4.20 15.24
N LEU A 251 3.24 -4.35 14.50
CA LEU A 251 3.85 -3.26 13.73
C LEU A 251 2.91 -2.72 12.64
N LEU A 252 2.04 -3.56 12.09
CA LEU A 252 1.12 -3.22 11.01
C LEU A 252 -0.27 -2.73 11.49
N ARG A 253 -0.52 -2.71 12.81
CA ARG A 253 -1.84 -2.44 13.39
C ARG A 253 -2.44 -1.10 12.97
N GLU A 254 -1.64 -0.05 12.96
CA GLU A 254 -2.10 1.28 12.53
C GLU A 254 -2.07 1.43 11.00
N ALA A 255 -1.10 0.80 10.34
CA ALA A 255 -0.95 0.85 8.90
C ALA A 255 -2.14 0.22 8.16
N ILE A 256 -2.76 -0.86 8.70
CA ILE A 256 -3.88 -1.56 8.05
C ILE A 256 -5.15 -0.69 7.88
N ARG A 257 -5.23 0.43 8.57
CA ARG A 257 -6.34 1.39 8.50
C ARG A 257 -6.18 2.28 7.28
N PRO A 258 -7.18 2.38 6.38
CA PRO A 258 -7.06 3.19 5.17
C PRO A 258 -6.87 4.68 5.44
N ASN A 259 -6.02 5.30 4.65
CA ASN A 259 -5.78 6.74 4.71
C ASN A 259 -6.81 7.48 3.87
N VAL A 260 -7.39 8.54 4.41
CA VAL A 260 -8.26 9.46 3.69
C VAL A 260 -7.60 10.82 3.59
N THR A 261 -7.70 11.40 2.44
CA THR A 261 -7.30 12.77 2.09
C THR A 261 -8.34 13.37 1.13
N GLN A 262 -7.97 14.34 0.33
CA GLN A 262 -8.88 15.03 -0.57
C GLN A 262 -8.25 15.32 -1.93
N THR A 263 -9.11 15.47 -2.95
CA THR A 263 -8.70 16.04 -4.25
C THR A 263 -8.56 17.56 -4.15
N LEU A 264 -8.01 18.21 -5.19
CA LEU A 264 -7.99 19.67 -5.28
C LEU A 264 -9.39 20.30 -5.19
N GLU A 265 -10.43 19.57 -5.59
CA GLU A 265 -11.83 19.99 -5.50
C GLU A 265 -12.49 19.62 -4.16
N ASN A 266 -11.71 19.15 -3.18
CA ASN A 266 -12.13 18.75 -1.83
C ASN A 266 -13.07 17.53 -1.78
N ASN A 267 -13.01 16.64 -2.76
CA ASN A 267 -13.67 15.35 -2.70
C ASN A 267 -12.79 14.33 -1.97
N PRO A 268 -13.35 13.36 -1.24
CA PRO A 268 -12.55 12.37 -0.53
C PRO A 268 -11.76 11.46 -1.47
N ALA A 269 -10.53 11.19 -1.08
CA ALA A 269 -9.66 10.22 -1.72
C ALA A 269 -9.14 9.24 -0.67
N ILE A 270 -9.27 7.95 -0.91
CA ILE A 270 -8.72 6.89 -0.06
C ILE A 270 -7.43 6.40 -0.69
N ILE A 271 -6.32 6.50 0.05
CA ILE A 271 -5.00 6.09 -0.42
C ILE A 271 -4.48 5.03 0.54
N HIS A 272 -4.25 3.80 0.05
CA HIS A 272 -3.86 2.72 0.96
C HIS A 272 -3.17 1.57 0.25
N GLY A 273 -1.94 1.24 0.70
CA GLY A 273 -1.09 0.22 0.11
C GLY A 273 -0.62 0.56 -1.31
N GLY A 274 0.46 -0.04 -1.73
CA GLY A 274 1.09 0.31 -3.01
C GLY A 274 1.85 -0.83 -3.67
N PRO A 275 1.27 -2.05 -3.82
CA PRO A 275 1.97 -3.18 -4.39
C PRO A 275 2.30 -2.92 -5.86
N PHE A 276 3.50 -3.28 -6.30
CA PHE A 276 3.87 -3.20 -7.71
C PHE A 276 3.10 -4.20 -8.57
N GLY A 277 2.64 -3.74 -9.74
CA GLY A 277 1.83 -4.56 -10.65
C GLY A 277 2.59 -5.67 -11.37
N ASN A 278 3.91 -5.56 -11.52
CA ASN A 278 4.76 -6.60 -12.11
C ASN A 278 5.15 -7.71 -11.11
N ILE A 279 5.09 -7.43 -9.81
CA ILE A 279 5.45 -8.40 -8.76
C ILE A 279 4.20 -8.94 -8.05
N ALA A 280 3.23 -8.06 -7.76
CA ALA A 280 1.99 -8.40 -7.07
C ALA A 280 0.77 -8.00 -7.93
N HIS A 281 -0.35 -7.65 -7.30
CA HIS A 281 -1.60 -7.34 -8.01
C HIS A 281 -1.74 -5.89 -8.48
N GLY A 282 -0.84 -4.98 -8.06
CA GLY A 282 -0.76 -3.62 -8.61
C GLY A 282 -1.95 -2.70 -8.36
N CYS A 283 -2.71 -2.95 -7.30
CA CYS A 283 -3.92 -2.19 -6.94
C CYS A 283 -3.86 -1.78 -5.46
N ASN A 284 -4.63 -0.78 -5.07
CA ASN A 284 -4.81 -0.44 -3.65
C ASN A 284 -5.45 -1.59 -2.86
N SER A 285 -5.52 -1.46 -1.53
CA SER A 285 -6.00 -2.52 -0.67
C SER A 285 -7.49 -2.86 -0.86
N ILE A 286 -7.86 -4.09 -0.51
CA ILE A 286 -9.26 -4.54 -0.45
C ILE A 286 -10.06 -3.68 0.52
N ILE A 287 -9.48 -3.37 1.70
CA ILE A 287 -10.14 -2.57 2.75
C ILE A 287 -10.49 -1.19 2.22
N ALA A 288 -9.56 -0.52 1.51
CA ALA A 288 -9.80 0.80 0.93
C ALA A 288 -10.95 0.78 -0.09
N THR A 289 -10.96 -0.20 -1.01
CA THR A 289 -12.04 -0.30 -2.01
C THR A 289 -13.37 -0.62 -1.37
N LYS A 290 -13.44 -1.53 -0.39
CA LYS A 290 -14.67 -1.83 0.36
C LYS A 290 -15.18 -0.62 1.14
N ALA A 291 -14.29 0.14 1.77
CA ALA A 291 -14.66 1.38 2.45
C ALA A 291 -15.29 2.38 1.47
N GLY A 292 -14.66 2.59 0.31
CA GLY A 292 -15.20 3.44 -0.74
C GLY A 292 -16.59 3.01 -1.21
N LEU A 293 -16.78 1.70 -1.48
CA LEU A 293 -18.07 1.14 -1.91
C LEU A 293 -19.18 1.30 -0.86
N LYS A 294 -18.86 1.27 0.42
CA LYS A 294 -19.84 1.51 1.50
C LYS A 294 -20.15 2.99 1.71
N LEU A 295 -19.22 3.87 1.38
CA LEU A 295 -19.36 5.32 1.63
C LEU A 295 -19.94 6.09 0.45
N SER A 296 -19.80 5.62 -0.80
CA SER A 296 -20.20 6.38 -1.99
C SER A 296 -21.00 5.54 -2.97
N ASP A 297 -21.61 6.20 -3.96
CA ASP A 297 -22.38 5.52 -5.03
C ASP A 297 -21.47 5.08 -6.18
N TYR A 298 -20.31 5.74 -6.31
CA TYR A 298 -19.28 5.43 -7.31
C TYR A 298 -17.91 5.39 -6.65
N VAL A 299 -17.14 4.35 -6.93
CA VAL A 299 -15.73 4.25 -6.56
C VAL A 299 -14.91 4.22 -7.84
N VAL A 300 -14.01 5.18 -8.00
CA VAL A 300 -13.04 5.19 -9.09
C VAL A 300 -11.72 4.63 -8.57
N THR A 301 -11.15 3.67 -9.26
CA THR A 301 -9.86 3.08 -8.88
C THR A 301 -9.03 2.78 -10.11
N GLU A 302 -7.77 2.42 -9.90
CA GLU A 302 -6.82 2.10 -10.96
C GLU A 302 -6.08 0.79 -10.72
N ALA A 303 -5.52 0.21 -11.79
CA ALA A 303 -4.59 -0.90 -11.73
C ALA A 303 -3.30 -0.55 -12.46
N GLY A 304 -2.17 -1.05 -11.97
CA GLY A 304 -0.86 -0.79 -12.57
C GLY A 304 -0.72 -1.42 -13.95
N PHE A 305 0.17 -0.88 -14.78
CA PHE A 305 0.42 -1.35 -16.15
C PHE A 305 -0.79 -1.22 -17.10
N GLY A 306 -0.84 -2.05 -18.13
CA GLY A 306 -1.94 -2.13 -19.09
C GLY A 306 -3.06 -3.08 -18.65
N ALA A 307 -4.11 -3.14 -19.45
CA ALA A 307 -5.27 -3.97 -19.17
C ALA A 307 -4.95 -5.47 -19.19
N ASP A 308 -4.03 -5.88 -20.03
CA ASP A 308 -3.52 -7.24 -20.19
C ASP A 308 -2.84 -7.81 -18.93
N LEU A 309 -2.36 -6.94 -18.04
CA LEU A 309 -1.71 -7.31 -16.78
C LEU A 309 -2.47 -6.76 -15.56
N GLY A 310 -2.61 -5.44 -15.49
CA GLY A 310 -3.16 -4.77 -14.31
C GLY A 310 -4.65 -5.01 -14.11
N ALA A 311 -5.46 -4.85 -15.16
CA ALA A 311 -6.89 -5.10 -15.08
C ALA A 311 -7.17 -6.60 -14.87
N GLU A 312 -6.44 -7.49 -15.52
CA GLU A 312 -6.55 -8.93 -15.30
C GLU A 312 -6.31 -9.29 -13.82
N LYS A 313 -5.22 -8.79 -13.22
CA LYS A 313 -4.94 -9.02 -11.79
C LYS A 313 -5.97 -8.38 -10.87
N PHE A 314 -6.51 -7.23 -11.26
CA PHE A 314 -7.58 -6.58 -10.51
C PHE A 314 -8.81 -7.49 -10.42
N PHE A 315 -9.28 -8.04 -11.52
CA PHE A 315 -10.44 -8.94 -11.54
C PHE A 315 -10.11 -10.30 -10.92
N ASN A 316 -9.04 -10.96 -11.39
CA ASN A 316 -8.76 -12.35 -11.05
C ASN A 316 -8.13 -12.54 -9.66
N ILE A 317 -7.51 -11.52 -9.10
CA ILE A 317 -6.91 -11.58 -7.76
C ILE A 317 -7.72 -10.74 -6.78
N LYS A 318 -7.78 -9.41 -6.98
CA LYS A 318 -8.36 -8.49 -5.99
C LYS A 318 -9.87 -8.67 -5.85
N CYS A 319 -10.63 -8.58 -6.95
CA CYS A 319 -12.10 -8.68 -6.89
C CYS A 319 -12.54 -10.06 -6.37
N ARG A 320 -11.94 -11.14 -6.87
CA ARG A 320 -12.23 -12.50 -6.37
C ARG A 320 -11.95 -12.64 -4.87
N LYS A 321 -10.81 -12.13 -4.40
CA LYS A 321 -10.43 -12.19 -2.98
C LYS A 321 -11.32 -11.32 -2.10
N ALA A 322 -11.78 -10.19 -2.63
CA ALA A 322 -12.66 -9.25 -1.95
C ALA A 322 -14.15 -9.67 -1.97
N GLY A 323 -14.52 -10.60 -2.85
CA GLY A 323 -15.94 -10.93 -3.10
C GLY A 323 -16.68 -9.80 -3.81
N ILE A 324 -15.98 -8.99 -4.63
CA ILE A 324 -16.55 -7.93 -5.46
C ILE A 324 -16.91 -8.56 -6.82
N GLN A 325 -18.18 -8.39 -7.23
CA GLN A 325 -18.72 -8.84 -8.51
C GLN A 325 -18.70 -7.72 -9.53
#